data_c24617ca9e606280b896ba428d734446
#
_entry.id   c24617ca9e606280b896ba428d734446
#
_cell.length_a   1.000
_cell.length_b   1.000
_cell.length_c   1.000
_cell.angle_alpha   90.00
_cell.angle_beta   90.00
_cell.angle_gamma   90.00
#
_symmetry.space_group_name_H-M   'P 1'
#
loop_
_entity.id
_entity.type
_entity.pdbx_description
1 polymer ?
#
loop_
_entity_poly.entity_id
_entity_poly.type
_entity_poly.pdbx_seq_one_letter_code
_entity_poly.pdbx_strand_id
1 'polypeptide(L)'
;KKEFDNLILMDGDGEDRPEEIKNLVNEALKDPNTSVVARRIKRSEGTLFQLLYQIHKFIAYIFTGKKVNFGNYSCLTKQDVETLHSKPSLWSSFSGTVIKNLKFLNEISSIRGPRYFGPSQMSLFKLLIHSFSIIAVFKYQVFLRSTFMIIILSYFNLYLGNIYNKDGNKLCDLTENIENTKLYLKNINNKIVKNKENSIRYLESCKVKKNISFA
;
A
#
# COMPACT_ATOMS: atom_id res chain seq x y z
N LYS A 1 -19.36 -17.42 31.98
CA LYS A 1 -18.10 -17.57 31.22
C LYS A 1 -17.78 -19.05 31.15
N LYS A 2 -17.60 -19.62 29.94
CA LYS A 2 -17.11 -20.99 29.81
C LYS A 2 -15.61 -20.99 30.15
N GLU A 3 -15.17 -21.97 30.91
CA GLU A 3 -13.74 -22.19 31.14
C GLU A 3 -13.12 -22.83 29.91
N PHE A 4 -11.99 -22.32 29.49
CA PHE A 4 -11.20 -22.82 28.36
C PHE A 4 -9.74 -22.42 28.56
N ASP A 5 -8.81 -23.19 28.04
CA ASP A 5 -7.38 -22.89 28.07
C ASP A 5 -6.96 -22.17 26.78
N ASN A 6 -7.47 -22.64 25.65
CA ASN A 6 -7.19 -22.10 24.33
C ASN A 6 -8.46 -21.92 23.51
N LEU A 7 -8.48 -20.91 22.64
CA LEU A 7 -9.56 -20.64 21.70
C LEU A 7 -9.03 -20.79 20.27
N ILE A 8 -9.62 -21.72 19.51
CA ILE A 8 -9.33 -21.86 18.10
C ILE A 8 -10.34 -21.09 17.29
N LEU A 9 -9.85 -20.21 16.41
CA LEU A 9 -10.63 -19.46 15.44
C LEU A 9 -10.32 -19.99 14.05
N MET A 10 -11.34 -20.28 13.25
CA MET A 10 -11.22 -20.69 11.86
C MET A 10 -12.42 -20.25 11.05
N ASP A 11 -12.23 -20.02 9.75
CA ASP A 11 -13.31 -19.74 8.82
C ASP A 11 -14.05 -21.05 8.46
N GLY A 12 -15.39 -21.00 8.45
CA GLY A 12 -16.24 -22.20 8.23
C GLY A 12 -16.48 -22.55 6.76
N ASP A 13 -15.75 -21.92 5.82
CA ASP A 13 -15.96 -22.10 4.37
C ASP A 13 -15.11 -23.23 3.75
N GLY A 14 -14.29 -23.89 4.55
CA GLY A 14 -13.40 -24.99 4.15
C GLY A 14 -12.01 -24.54 3.69
N GLU A 15 -11.78 -23.24 3.54
CA GLU A 15 -10.44 -22.75 3.17
C GLU A 15 -9.44 -22.92 4.32
N ASP A 16 -9.86 -22.72 5.56
CA ASP A 16 -9.10 -23.11 6.74
C ASP A 16 -9.38 -24.60 7.01
N ARG A 17 -8.34 -25.42 6.89
CA ARG A 17 -8.47 -26.87 6.90
C ARG A 17 -8.57 -27.41 8.32
N PRO A 18 -9.65 -28.16 8.69
CA PRO A 18 -9.79 -28.76 10.01
C PRO A 18 -8.65 -29.72 10.38
N GLU A 19 -8.04 -30.37 9.38
CA GLU A 19 -6.94 -31.31 9.58
C GLU A 19 -5.68 -30.62 10.17
N GLU A 20 -5.54 -29.32 9.92
CA GLU A 20 -4.41 -28.53 10.43
C GLU A 20 -4.63 -28.04 11.87
N ILE A 21 -5.80 -28.22 12.47
CA ILE A 21 -6.07 -27.90 13.88
C ILE A 21 -5.06 -28.62 14.78
N LYS A 22 -4.75 -29.88 14.45
CA LYS A 22 -3.74 -30.65 15.21
C LYS A 22 -2.38 -29.96 15.25
N ASN A 23 -1.96 -29.37 14.13
CA ASN A 23 -0.68 -28.66 14.05
C ASN A 23 -0.70 -27.37 14.88
N LEU A 24 -1.81 -26.62 14.86
CA LEU A 24 -2.02 -25.44 15.71
C LEU A 24 -1.94 -25.79 17.18
N VAL A 25 -2.67 -26.83 17.60
CA VAL A 25 -2.69 -27.29 18.99
C VAL A 25 -1.31 -27.80 19.43
N ASN A 26 -0.66 -28.61 18.61
CA ASN A 26 0.68 -29.12 18.91
C ASN A 26 1.71 -27.99 19.09
N GLU A 27 1.61 -26.92 18.29
CA GLU A 27 2.50 -25.77 18.44
C GLU A 27 2.16 -24.96 19.71
N ALA A 28 0.86 -24.77 20.00
CA ALA A 28 0.41 -24.11 21.23
C ALA A 28 0.82 -24.87 22.50
N LEU A 29 0.87 -26.20 22.47
CA LEU A 29 1.32 -27.01 23.59
C LEU A 29 2.83 -26.92 23.86
N LYS A 30 3.65 -26.54 22.85
CA LYS A 30 5.09 -26.34 23.05
C LYS A 30 5.37 -25.07 23.86
N ASP A 31 4.55 -24.03 23.67
CA ASP A 31 4.64 -22.79 24.43
C ASP A 31 3.22 -22.34 24.84
N PRO A 32 2.72 -22.82 26.00
CA PRO A 32 1.36 -22.56 26.47
C PRO A 32 1.03 -21.08 26.72
N ASN A 33 2.05 -20.22 26.80
CA ASN A 33 1.88 -18.79 27.06
C ASN A 33 1.83 -17.95 25.79
N THR A 34 2.03 -18.54 24.61
CA THR A 34 2.12 -17.82 23.35
C THR A 34 1.06 -18.31 22.36
N SER A 35 0.26 -17.40 21.85
CA SER A 35 -0.75 -17.69 20.81
C SER A 35 -0.10 -18.07 19.49
N VAL A 36 -0.74 -18.97 18.75
CA VAL A 36 -0.27 -19.46 17.45
C VAL A 36 -1.18 -19.00 16.35
N VAL A 37 -0.59 -18.50 15.24
CA VAL A 37 -1.32 -18.08 14.04
C VAL A 37 -0.91 -18.89 12.81
N ALA A 38 -1.86 -19.17 11.94
CA ALA A 38 -1.61 -19.90 10.70
C ALA A 38 -1.28 -18.92 9.57
N ARG A 39 -0.03 -18.93 9.11
CA ARG A 39 0.45 -18.16 7.97
C ARG A 39 0.16 -18.88 6.68
N ARG A 40 -0.57 -18.26 5.78
CA ARG A 40 -0.90 -18.80 4.46
C ARG A 40 0.32 -18.80 3.54
N ILE A 41 0.77 -20.01 3.10
CA ILE A 41 1.97 -20.16 2.23
C ILE A 41 1.59 -20.11 0.76
N LYS A 42 0.45 -20.71 0.37
CA LYS A 42 0.06 -20.88 -1.02
C LYS A 42 -1.28 -20.21 -1.32
N ARG A 43 -1.33 -19.47 -2.44
CA ARG A 43 -2.57 -18.90 -2.97
C ARG A 43 -2.83 -19.46 -4.35
N SER A 44 -4.07 -19.84 -4.61
CA SER A 44 -4.56 -20.35 -5.89
C SER A 44 -5.08 -19.25 -6.82
N GLU A 45 -4.95 -17.97 -6.41
CA GLU A 45 -5.50 -16.83 -7.13
C GLU A 45 -4.59 -16.42 -8.31
N GLY A 46 -5.19 -15.88 -9.39
CA GLY A 46 -4.47 -15.48 -10.59
C GLY A 46 -3.37 -14.43 -10.37
N THR A 47 -2.45 -14.31 -11.34
CA THR A 47 -1.24 -13.47 -11.25
C THR A 47 -1.53 -12.01 -10.93
N LEU A 48 -2.61 -11.43 -11.49
CA LEU A 48 -3.03 -10.06 -11.21
C LEU A 48 -3.40 -9.86 -9.73
N PHE A 49 -4.16 -10.79 -9.15
CA PHE A 49 -4.50 -10.74 -7.73
C PHE A 49 -3.28 -10.87 -6.82
N GLN A 50 -2.33 -11.72 -7.20
CA GLN A 50 -1.07 -11.86 -6.48
C GLN A 50 -0.28 -10.54 -6.48
N LEU A 51 -0.18 -9.86 -7.63
CA LEU A 51 0.49 -8.57 -7.75
C LEU A 51 -0.19 -7.50 -6.89
N LEU A 52 -1.52 -7.34 -7.02
CA LEU A 52 -2.29 -6.38 -6.22
C LEU A 52 -2.16 -6.64 -4.71
N TYR A 53 -2.12 -7.90 -4.32
CA TYR A 53 -1.89 -8.27 -2.94
C TYR A 53 -0.47 -7.91 -2.44
N GLN A 54 0.56 -8.08 -3.25
CA GLN A 54 1.91 -7.66 -2.89
C GLN A 54 2.01 -6.13 -2.75
N ILE A 55 1.41 -5.39 -3.69
CA ILE A 55 1.31 -3.94 -3.61
C ILE A 55 0.59 -3.52 -2.32
N HIS A 56 -0.54 -4.15 -2.02
CA HIS A 56 -1.27 -3.89 -0.78
C HIS A 56 -0.41 -4.15 0.46
N LYS A 57 0.28 -5.28 0.53
CA LYS A 57 1.17 -5.61 1.67
C LYS A 57 2.28 -4.58 1.82
N PHE A 58 2.85 -4.13 0.72
CA PHE A 58 3.89 -3.11 0.71
C PHE A 58 3.36 -1.76 1.24
N ILE A 59 2.21 -1.31 0.74
CA ILE A 59 1.55 -0.09 1.21
C ILE A 59 1.22 -0.19 2.70
N ALA A 60 0.57 -1.28 3.12
CA ALA A 60 0.25 -1.52 4.52
C ALA A 60 1.51 -1.49 5.40
N TYR A 61 2.61 -2.08 4.96
CA TYR A 61 3.88 -2.07 5.68
C TYR A 61 4.48 -0.65 5.79
N ILE A 62 4.47 0.14 4.71
CA ILE A 62 4.96 1.52 4.74
C ILE A 62 4.20 2.33 5.78
N PHE A 63 2.88 2.28 5.76
CA PHE A 63 2.05 3.08 6.66
C PHE A 63 2.02 2.57 8.09
N THR A 64 1.97 1.25 8.31
CA THR A 64 1.81 0.68 9.65
C THR A 64 3.14 0.24 10.30
N GLY A 65 4.15 -0.06 9.50
CA GLY A 65 5.41 -0.68 9.95
C GLY A 65 5.26 -2.13 10.37
N LYS A 66 4.12 -2.76 10.13
CA LYS A 66 3.82 -4.13 10.55
C LYS A 66 3.49 -5.00 9.34
N LYS A 67 3.97 -6.25 9.41
CA LYS A 67 3.64 -7.26 8.39
C LYS A 67 2.43 -8.06 8.87
N VAL A 68 1.33 -8.00 8.10
CA VAL A 68 0.13 -8.80 8.35
C VAL A 68 0.10 -9.91 7.30
N ASN A 69 0.35 -11.15 7.71
CA ASN A 69 0.54 -12.30 6.82
C ASN A 69 -0.35 -13.50 7.17
N PHE A 70 -1.28 -13.35 8.11
CA PHE A 70 -2.25 -14.36 8.49
C PHE A 70 -3.67 -13.79 8.50
N GLY A 71 -4.67 -14.68 8.48
CA GLY A 71 -6.09 -14.36 8.57
C GLY A 71 -6.66 -14.58 9.98
N ASN A 72 -7.81 -15.26 10.05
CA ASN A 72 -8.46 -15.58 11.33
C ASN A 72 -7.93 -16.88 11.93
N TYR A 73 -7.37 -17.79 11.12
CA TYR A 73 -6.98 -19.12 11.57
C TYR A 73 -5.86 -19.05 12.61
N SER A 74 -6.21 -19.33 13.86
CA SER A 74 -5.33 -19.17 15.01
C SER A 74 -5.79 -19.97 16.22
N CYS A 75 -4.84 -20.24 17.12
CA CYS A 75 -5.08 -20.79 18.45
C CYS A 75 -4.58 -19.77 19.48
N LEU A 76 -5.50 -19.13 20.18
CA LEU A 76 -5.23 -18.08 21.14
C LEU A 76 -5.24 -18.60 22.55
N THR A 77 -4.30 -18.14 23.37
CA THR A 77 -4.32 -18.40 24.82
C THR A 77 -5.46 -17.64 25.48
N LYS A 78 -5.93 -18.12 26.63
CA LYS A 78 -6.97 -17.44 27.41
C LYS A 78 -6.60 -16.00 27.74
N GLN A 79 -5.36 -15.75 28.13
CA GLN A 79 -4.85 -14.41 28.46
C GLN A 79 -4.92 -13.46 27.24
N ASP A 80 -4.55 -13.95 26.06
CA ASP A 80 -4.60 -13.16 24.83
C ASP A 80 -6.03 -12.87 24.39
N VAL A 81 -6.94 -13.84 24.55
CA VAL A 81 -8.39 -13.64 24.30
C VAL A 81 -8.94 -12.53 25.21
N GLU A 82 -8.61 -12.54 26.49
CA GLU A 82 -9.02 -11.50 27.44
C GLU A 82 -8.43 -10.12 27.07
N THR A 83 -7.18 -10.10 26.61
CA THR A 83 -6.53 -8.88 26.12
C THR A 83 -7.24 -8.33 24.88
N LEU A 84 -7.54 -9.19 23.91
CA LEU A 84 -8.15 -8.81 22.64
C LEU A 84 -9.61 -8.44 22.77
N HIS A 85 -10.38 -9.12 23.62
CA HIS A 85 -11.81 -8.91 23.83
C HIS A 85 -12.14 -7.44 24.19
N SER A 86 -11.27 -6.77 24.92
CA SER A 86 -11.46 -5.38 25.32
C SER A 86 -11.14 -4.35 24.22
N LYS A 87 -10.65 -4.78 23.05
CA LYS A 87 -10.16 -3.88 22.00
C LYS A 87 -11.22 -3.58 20.94
N PRO A 88 -11.72 -2.35 20.81
CA PRO A 88 -12.69 -1.99 19.76
C PRO A 88 -12.18 -2.24 18.34
N SER A 89 -10.86 -2.20 18.13
CA SER A 89 -10.24 -2.49 16.83
C SER A 89 -10.46 -3.92 16.33
N LEU A 90 -10.89 -4.83 17.22
CA LEU A 90 -11.25 -6.21 16.86
C LEU A 90 -12.38 -6.26 15.82
N TRP A 91 -13.31 -5.31 15.90
CA TRP A 91 -14.39 -5.16 14.92
C TRP A 91 -13.93 -4.69 13.54
N SER A 92 -12.79 -3.98 13.47
CA SER A 92 -12.22 -3.53 12.20
C SER A 92 -11.41 -4.63 11.55
N SER A 93 -10.49 -5.25 12.28
CA SER A 93 -9.63 -6.31 11.78
C SER A 93 -9.09 -7.16 12.91
N PHE A 94 -9.37 -8.47 12.86
CA PHE A 94 -8.81 -9.43 13.79
C PHE A 94 -7.28 -9.48 13.71
N SER A 95 -6.72 -9.79 12.54
CA SER A 95 -5.27 -9.95 12.36
C SER A 95 -4.50 -8.66 12.67
N GLY A 96 -5.04 -7.49 12.29
CA GLY A 96 -4.47 -6.20 12.66
C GLY A 96 -4.45 -5.98 14.16
N THR A 97 -5.54 -6.33 14.86
CA THR A 97 -5.66 -6.16 16.32
C THR A 97 -4.73 -7.12 17.08
N VAL A 98 -4.62 -8.36 16.63
CA VAL A 98 -3.66 -9.35 17.16
C VAL A 98 -2.24 -8.81 17.10
N ILE A 99 -1.77 -8.42 15.90
CA ILE A 99 -0.39 -7.88 15.72
C ILE A 99 -0.14 -6.61 16.53
N LYS A 100 -1.17 -5.79 16.74
CA LYS A 100 -1.02 -4.54 17.49
C LYS A 100 -0.88 -4.76 18.99
N ASN A 101 -1.59 -5.73 19.55
CA ASN A 101 -1.75 -5.88 20.99
C ASN A 101 -0.96 -7.04 21.57
N LEU A 102 -0.65 -8.07 20.78
CA LEU A 102 0.15 -9.20 21.26
C LEU A 102 1.63 -9.01 20.89
N LYS A 103 2.50 -9.25 21.87
CA LYS A 103 3.96 -9.04 21.71
C LYS A 103 4.62 -10.22 21.02
N PHE A 104 4.20 -11.43 21.36
CA PHE A 104 4.76 -12.68 20.86
C PHE A 104 3.65 -13.48 20.18
N LEU A 105 3.99 -14.06 19.05
CA LEU A 105 3.12 -14.92 18.27
C LEU A 105 3.98 -16.00 17.62
N ASN A 106 3.60 -17.24 17.84
CA ASN A 106 4.15 -18.35 17.09
C ASN A 106 3.41 -18.49 15.75
N GLU A 107 4.13 -18.79 14.69
CA GLU A 107 3.54 -18.95 13.35
C GLU A 107 3.71 -20.39 12.87
N ILE A 108 2.65 -21.00 12.41
CA ILE A 108 2.72 -22.23 11.62
C ILE A 108 2.40 -21.93 10.15
N SER A 109 2.97 -22.73 9.29
CA SER A 109 2.66 -22.69 7.87
C SER A 109 1.36 -23.43 7.59
N SER A 110 0.39 -22.79 6.89
CA SER A 110 -0.89 -23.37 6.52
C SER A 110 -1.13 -23.31 5.02
N ILE A 111 -1.73 -24.36 4.49
CA ILE A 111 -2.13 -24.48 3.08
C ILE A 111 -3.64 -24.35 3.01
N ARG A 112 -4.14 -23.38 2.22
CA ARG A 112 -5.57 -23.19 2.00
C ARG A 112 -6.20 -24.39 1.30
N GLY A 113 -7.29 -24.90 1.85
CA GLY A 113 -8.16 -25.89 1.23
C GLY A 113 -9.05 -25.29 0.13
N PRO A 114 -9.72 -26.14 -0.66
CA PRO A 114 -10.79 -25.70 -1.53
C PRO A 114 -12.02 -25.31 -0.70
N ARG A 115 -12.79 -24.34 -1.19
CA ARG A 115 -14.07 -23.98 -0.55
C ARG A 115 -15.05 -25.13 -0.67
N TYR A 116 -15.84 -25.32 0.39
CA TYR A 116 -16.92 -26.31 0.36
C TYR A 116 -18.04 -25.90 -0.60
N PHE A 117 -18.36 -24.59 -0.67
CA PHE A 117 -19.48 -24.08 -1.45
C PHE A 117 -19.12 -22.78 -2.16
N GLY A 118 -19.42 -22.72 -3.46
CA GLY A 118 -19.43 -21.52 -4.28
C GLY A 118 -18.07 -20.83 -4.50
N PRO A 119 -18.05 -19.81 -5.35
CA PRO A 119 -16.85 -19.01 -5.62
C PRO A 119 -16.55 -18.04 -4.48
N SER A 120 -15.34 -17.49 -4.48
CA SER A 120 -14.95 -16.44 -3.54
C SER A 120 -15.89 -15.24 -3.61
N GLN A 121 -16.44 -14.82 -2.47
CA GLN A 121 -17.27 -13.62 -2.34
C GLN A 121 -16.43 -12.33 -2.23
N MET A 122 -15.09 -12.43 -2.29
CA MET A 122 -14.17 -11.33 -2.15
C MET A 122 -13.97 -10.64 -3.51
N SER A 123 -14.70 -9.55 -3.75
CA SER A 123 -14.44 -8.65 -4.88
C SER A 123 -13.19 -7.78 -4.61
N LEU A 124 -12.63 -7.17 -5.65
CA LEU A 124 -11.51 -6.21 -5.51
C LEU A 124 -11.87 -5.07 -4.55
N PHE A 125 -13.09 -4.56 -4.62
CA PHE A 125 -13.55 -3.48 -3.74
C PHE A 125 -13.61 -3.94 -2.26
N LYS A 126 -14.13 -5.14 -2.00
CA LYS A 126 -14.12 -5.71 -0.65
C LYS A 126 -12.70 -5.95 -0.13
N LEU A 127 -11.77 -6.35 -1.00
CA LEU A 127 -10.37 -6.50 -0.65
C LEU A 127 -9.74 -5.16 -0.25
N LEU A 128 -10.04 -4.07 -0.97
CA LEU A 128 -9.59 -2.72 -0.62
C LEU A 128 -10.15 -2.28 0.74
N ILE A 129 -11.46 -2.45 0.97
CA ILE A 129 -12.07 -2.12 2.27
C ILE A 129 -11.41 -2.92 3.40
N HIS A 130 -11.18 -4.22 3.20
CA HIS A 130 -10.49 -5.05 4.19
C HIS A 130 -9.07 -4.55 4.46
N SER A 131 -8.37 -4.10 3.41
CA SER A 131 -7.04 -3.53 3.51
C SER A 131 -7.04 -2.24 4.35
N PHE A 132 -7.97 -1.34 4.09
CA PHE A 132 -8.13 -0.11 4.88
C PHE A 132 -8.53 -0.41 6.32
N SER A 133 -9.35 -1.43 6.56
CA SER A 133 -9.71 -1.87 7.89
C SER A 133 -8.48 -2.31 8.72
N ILE A 134 -7.54 -3.02 8.10
CA ILE A 134 -6.27 -3.38 8.74
C ILE A 134 -5.46 -2.12 9.06
N ILE A 135 -5.31 -1.21 8.09
CA ILE A 135 -4.54 0.04 8.26
C ILE A 135 -5.16 0.90 9.37
N ALA A 136 -6.49 1.00 9.44
CA ALA A 136 -7.21 1.79 10.43
C ALA A 136 -6.94 1.34 11.88
N VAL A 137 -6.63 0.06 12.12
CA VAL A 137 -6.20 -0.43 13.43
C VAL A 137 -4.95 0.30 13.93
N PHE A 138 -4.07 0.71 13.01
CA PHE A 138 -2.80 1.37 13.30
C PHE A 138 -2.84 2.89 13.12
N LYS A 139 -4.00 3.53 13.30
CA LYS A 139 -4.24 4.95 13.00
C LYS A 139 -3.14 5.91 13.50
N TYR A 140 -2.62 5.71 14.71
CA TYR A 140 -1.56 6.57 15.26
C TYR A 140 -0.22 6.36 14.54
N GLN A 141 0.16 5.11 14.28
CA GLN A 141 1.37 4.79 13.53
C GLN A 141 1.28 5.33 12.10
N VAL A 142 0.12 5.18 11.47
CA VAL A 142 -0.16 5.72 10.14
C VAL A 142 0.00 7.24 10.14
N PHE A 143 -0.62 7.93 11.10
CA PHE A 143 -0.51 9.38 11.24
C PHE A 143 0.95 9.83 11.38
N LEU A 144 1.69 9.28 12.34
CA LEU A 144 3.09 9.63 12.57
C LEU A 144 3.97 9.38 11.34
N ARG A 145 3.81 8.22 10.70
CA ARG A 145 4.61 7.87 9.50
C ARG A 145 4.25 8.75 8.32
N SER A 146 2.97 9.02 8.09
CA SER A 146 2.53 9.92 7.02
C SER A 146 3.07 11.34 7.22
N THR A 147 3.01 11.86 8.44
CA THR A 147 3.59 13.16 8.77
C THR A 147 5.09 13.21 8.50
N PHE A 148 5.81 12.18 8.92
CA PHE A 148 7.26 12.08 8.66
C PHE A 148 7.56 11.98 7.17
N MET A 149 6.78 11.21 6.41
CA MET A 149 6.93 11.12 4.95
C MET A 149 6.66 12.47 4.27
N ILE A 150 5.64 13.21 4.72
CA ILE A 150 5.33 14.55 4.19
C ILE A 150 6.49 15.51 4.46
N ILE A 151 7.07 15.49 5.67
CA ILE A 151 8.23 16.33 6.01
C ILE A 151 9.43 16.00 5.09
N ILE A 152 9.73 14.71 4.90
CA ILE A 152 10.83 14.29 4.01
C ILE A 152 10.56 14.74 2.56
N LEU A 153 9.36 14.52 2.06
CA LEU A 153 9.00 14.92 0.70
C LEU A 153 9.05 16.44 0.53
N SER A 154 8.61 17.21 1.53
CA SER A 154 8.69 18.68 1.53
C SER A 154 10.14 19.14 1.53
N TYR A 155 10.99 18.54 2.37
CA TYR A 155 12.43 18.83 2.38
C TYR A 155 13.08 18.51 1.03
N PHE A 156 12.75 17.36 0.44
CA PHE A 156 13.26 16.96 -0.87
C PHE A 156 12.80 17.90 -1.98
N ASN A 157 11.53 18.34 -1.96
CA ASN A 157 11.04 19.35 -2.91
C ASN A 157 11.76 20.69 -2.77
N LEU A 158 12.01 21.15 -1.53
CA LEU A 158 12.78 22.37 -1.29
C LEU A 158 14.23 22.21 -1.77
N TYR A 159 14.85 21.06 -1.53
CA TYR A 159 16.21 20.77 -1.99
C TYR A 159 16.30 20.74 -3.51
N LEU A 160 15.36 20.05 -4.19
CA LEU A 160 15.27 20.07 -5.66
C LEU A 160 14.98 21.48 -6.18
N GLY A 161 14.05 22.21 -5.55
CA GLY A 161 13.74 23.58 -5.90
C GLY A 161 14.97 24.48 -5.81
N ASN A 162 15.83 24.28 -4.80
CA ASN A 162 17.09 25.01 -4.67
C ASN A 162 18.13 24.62 -5.75
N ILE A 163 18.14 23.35 -6.16
CA ILE A 163 18.98 22.89 -7.29
C ILE A 163 18.44 23.50 -8.59
N TYR A 164 17.13 23.41 -8.82
CA TYR A 164 16.49 24.02 -10.00
C TYR A 164 16.65 25.54 -10.01
N ASN A 165 16.62 26.24 -8.85
CA ASN A 165 16.88 27.68 -8.77
C ASN A 165 18.36 28.04 -8.97
N LYS A 166 19.30 27.17 -8.60
CA LYS A 166 20.71 27.34 -8.99
C LYS A 166 20.94 27.15 -10.50
N ASP A 167 20.21 26.19 -11.09
CA ASP A 167 20.13 26.02 -12.54
C ASP A 167 19.10 26.97 -13.19
N GLY A 168 18.18 27.53 -12.43
CA GLY A 168 17.12 28.45 -12.83
C GLY A 168 17.66 29.84 -13.16
N ASN A 169 18.91 30.18 -12.70
CA ASN A 169 19.66 31.24 -13.31
C ASN A 169 19.94 30.91 -14.79
N LYS A 170 20.10 29.65 -15.16
CA LYS A 170 20.09 29.19 -16.56
C LYS A 170 18.69 29.26 -17.21
N LEU A 171 17.60 29.18 -16.44
CA LEU A 171 16.24 29.37 -16.98
C LEU A 171 15.89 30.86 -17.10
N CYS A 172 16.43 31.74 -16.24
CA CYS A 172 16.42 33.19 -16.46
C CYS A 172 17.31 33.58 -17.64
N ASP A 173 18.46 32.94 -17.80
CA ASP A 173 19.24 33.02 -19.06
C ASP A 173 18.45 32.48 -20.26
N LEU A 174 17.54 31.54 -20.05
CA LEU A 174 16.58 31.04 -21.08
C LEU A 174 15.45 32.05 -21.32
N THR A 175 14.99 32.81 -20.32
CA THR A 175 14.03 33.91 -20.54
C THR A 175 14.66 35.12 -21.15
N GLU A 176 15.91 35.44 -20.81
CA GLU A 176 16.74 36.44 -21.49
C GLU A 176 17.10 35.96 -22.90
N ASN A 177 17.39 34.69 -23.09
CA ASN A 177 17.47 34.05 -24.40
C ASN A 177 16.14 33.98 -25.15
N ILE A 178 15.00 33.95 -24.47
CA ILE A 178 13.66 34.05 -25.11
C ILE A 178 13.43 35.48 -25.62
N GLU A 179 13.88 36.48 -24.93
CA GLU A 179 13.87 37.88 -25.41
C GLU A 179 14.85 38.08 -26.54
N ASN A 180 16.04 37.53 -26.42
CA ASN A 180 17.03 37.46 -27.50
C ASN A 180 16.53 36.59 -28.68
N THR A 181 15.77 35.50 -28.39
CA THR A 181 15.12 34.67 -29.43
C THR A 181 13.94 35.40 -30.04
N LYS A 182 13.21 36.25 -29.32
CA LYS A 182 12.20 37.15 -29.88
C LYS A 182 12.82 38.18 -30.79
N LEU A 183 13.98 38.71 -30.41
CA LEU A 183 14.77 39.63 -31.25
C LEU A 183 15.36 38.89 -32.47
N TYR A 184 15.82 37.66 -32.27
CA TYR A 184 16.30 36.78 -33.35
C TYR A 184 15.16 36.34 -34.27
N LEU A 185 13.99 36.03 -33.74
CA LEU A 185 12.76 35.77 -34.50
C LEU A 185 12.26 37.03 -35.23
N LYS A 186 12.43 38.22 -34.66
CA LYS A 186 12.16 39.48 -35.33
C LYS A 186 13.10 39.73 -36.49
N ASN A 187 14.38 39.37 -36.32
CA ASN A 187 15.39 39.40 -37.39
C ASN A 187 15.23 38.28 -38.43
N ILE A 188 14.74 37.07 -37.97
CA ILE A 188 14.35 35.99 -38.87
C ILE A 188 13.06 36.36 -39.59
N ASN A 189 12.08 37.00 -38.93
CA ASN A 189 10.86 37.46 -39.60
C ASN A 189 11.15 38.47 -40.75
N ASN A 190 12.16 39.29 -40.56
CA ASN A 190 12.65 40.18 -41.66
C ASN A 190 13.37 39.41 -42.78
N LYS A 191 13.89 38.21 -42.52
CA LYS A 191 14.45 37.27 -43.52
C LYS A 191 13.41 36.26 -44.06
N ILE A 192 12.35 35.93 -43.29
CA ILE A 192 11.31 34.92 -43.62
C ILE A 192 10.17 35.51 -44.42
N VAL A 193 10.05 36.83 -44.52
CA VAL A 193 9.10 37.49 -45.47
C VAL A 193 9.31 36.99 -46.91
N LYS A 194 10.42 36.32 -47.21
CA LYS A 194 10.66 35.64 -48.50
C LYS A 194 10.13 34.19 -48.62
N ASN A 195 9.68 33.56 -47.51
CA ASN A 195 9.17 32.18 -47.55
C ASN A 195 7.96 32.01 -46.59
N LYS A 196 6.86 32.64 -46.95
CA LYS A 196 5.64 32.74 -46.15
C LYS A 196 5.00 31.42 -45.73
N GLU A 197 5.10 30.36 -46.48
CA GLU A 197 4.40 29.10 -46.24
C GLU A 197 5.07 28.17 -45.18
N ASN A 198 6.39 28.23 -45.08
CA ASN A 198 7.07 27.38 -44.07
C ASN A 198 7.02 27.95 -42.66
N SER A 199 6.85 29.27 -42.53
CA SER A 199 6.77 29.95 -41.24
C SER A 199 5.47 29.71 -40.51
N ILE A 200 4.35 29.57 -41.25
CA ILE A 200 3.02 29.29 -40.67
C ILE A 200 2.96 27.89 -40.08
N ARG A 201 3.53 26.87 -40.75
CA ARG A 201 3.58 25.48 -40.23
C ARG A 201 4.41 25.34 -38.94
N TYR A 202 5.48 26.12 -38.81
CA TYR A 202 6.35 26.10 -37.62
C TYR A 202 5.64 26.73 -36.40
N LEU A 203 4.91 27.81 -36.60
CA LEU A 203 4.11 28.45 -35.54
C LEU A 203 2.90 27.61 -35.10
N GLU A 204 2.26 26.87 -36.03
CA GLU A 204 1.21 25.91 -35.71
C GLU A 204 1.75 24.69 -34.90
N SER A 205 2.92 24.19 -35.23
CA SER A 205 3.55 23.11 -34.47
C SER A 205 3.96 23.52 -33.05
N CYS A 206 4.31 24.80 -32.84
CA CYS A 206 4.59 25.35 -31.52
C CYS A 206 3.32 25.59 -30.69
N LYS A 207 2.19 25.97 -31.33
CA LYS A 207 0.88 26.08 -30.68
C LYS A 207 0.32 24.72 -30.28
N VAL A 208 0.47 23.70 -31.10
CA VAL A 208 0.06 22.31 -30.77
C VAL A 208 0.86 21.76 -29.59
N LYS A 209 2.16 22.02 -29.50
CA LYS A 209 2.95 21.60 -28.33
C LYS A 209 2.56 22.30 -27.03
N LYS A 210 2.06 23.53 -27.09
CA LYS A 210 1.62 24.28 -25.91
C LYS A 210 0.26 23.79 -25.38
N ASN A 211 -0.58 23.24 -26.24
CA ASN A 211 -1.88 22.68 -25.85
C ASN A 211 -1.82 21.23 -25.34
N ILE A 212 -0.70 20.53 -25.53
CA ILE A 212 -0.48 19.17 -25.02
C ILE A 212 0.09 19.14 -23.59
N SER A 213 0.56 20.28 -23.05
CA SER A 213 1.14 20.36 -21.71
C SER A 213 0.13 20.68 -20.59
N PHE A 214 -1.18 20.69 -20.87
CA PHE A 214 -2.27 20.96 -19.92
C PHE A 214 -3.48 20.00 -20.09
N ALA A 215 -3.24 18.72 -20.38
CA ALA A 215 -4.25 17.67 -20.28
C ALA A 215 -3.73 16.56 -19.34
#